data_dc8d55bd26ccae4b28f5e22caabf869d
#
_entry.id   dc8d55bd26ccae4b28f5e22caabf869d
#
_cell.length_a   1.000
_cell.length_b   1.000
_cell.length_c   1.000
_cell.angle_alpha   90.00
_cell.angle_beta   90.00
_cell.angle_gamma   90.00
#
_symmetry.space_group_name_H-M   'P 1'
#
loop_
_entity.id
_entity.type
_entity.pdbx_description
1 polymer ?
#
loop_
_entity_poly.entity_id
_entity_poly.type
_entity_poly.pdbx_seq_one_letter_code
_entity_poly.pdbx_strand_id
1 'polypeptide(L)'
;TENIYFALNSSAIRNEEKMKIEKLAEFMKEHTECNITISGYADKQTGNADINMRLSKKRAENVATQLKEMGIDSQRITVDYKGDTVQPFSTREENRVSICIAE
;
A
#
# COMPACT_ATOMS: atom_id res chain seq x y z
N THR A 1 3.42 0.59 11.63
CA THR A 1 2.36 0.29 10.64
C THR A 1 1.75 1.58 10.12
N GLU A 2 1.61 1.68 8.80
CA GLU A 2 0.93 2.79 8.17
C GLU A 2 -0.08 2.28 7.16
N ASN A 3 -1.21 2.95 7.06
CA ASN A 3 -2.26 2.65 6.09
C ASN A 3 -2.30 3.78 5.06
N ILE A 4 -2.09 3.43 3.79
CA ILE A 4 -2.15 4.37 2.68
C ILE A 4 -3.48 4.16 1.98
N TYR A 5 -4.36 5.16 2.04
CA TYR A 5 -5.71 5.08 1.50
C TYR A 5 -5.81 5.63 0.09
N PHE A 6 -6.72 5.06 -0.68
CA PHE A 6 -6.89 5.38 -2.11
C PHE A 6 -8.31 5.80 -2.42
N ALA A 7 -8.46 6.62 -3.44
CA ALA A 7 -9.77 7.00 -3.96
C ALA A 7 -10.41 5.83 -4.70
N LEU A 8 -11.70 5.94 -4.95
CA LEU A 8 -12.49 4.96 -5.70
C LEU A 8 -11.84 4.72 -7.08
N ASN A 9 -11.69 3.47 -7.46
CA ASN A 9 -11.13 3.03 -8.74
C ASN A 9 -9.74 3.61 -9.05
N SER A 10 -8.99 4.02 -8.02
CA SER A 10 -7.69 4.66 -8.21
C SER A 10 -6.59 3.92 -7.46
N SER A 11 -5.43 3.86 -8.08
CA SER A 11 -4.18 3.43 -7.45
C SER A 11 -3.19 4.58 -7.31
N ALA A 12 -3.60 5.80 -7.66
CA ALA A 12 -2.75 6.99 -7.52
C ALA A 12 -2.62 7.36 -6.04
N ILE A 13 -1.39 7.68 -5.63
CA ILE A 13 -1.11 8.10 -4.26
C ILE A 13 -1.54 9.56 -4.12
N ARG A 14 -2.51 9.79 -3.23
CA ARG A 14 -3.01 11.14 -2.97
C ARG A 14 -1.99 11.96 -2.19
N ASN A 15 -1.99 13.28 -2.40
CA ASN A 15 -1.04 14.17 -1.74
C ASN A 15 -1.08 14.06 -0.22
N GLU A 16 -2.27 13.94 0.37
CA GLU A 16 -2.42 13.80 1.83
C GLU A 16 -1.84 12.50 2.38
N GLU A 17 -1.60 11.50 1.52
CA GLU A 17 -1.02 10.22 1.93
C GLU A 17 0.50 10.17 1.77
N LYS A 18 1.09 11.10 1.02
CA LYS A 18 2.53 11.10 0.74
C LYS A 18 3.39 11.26 1.98
N MET A 19 2.94 12.05 2.96
CA MET A 19 3.67 12.24 4.21
C MET A 19 3.85 10.94 4.99
N LYS A 20 2.85 10.05 4.91
CA LYS A 20 2.95 8.74 5.56
C LYS A 20 4.06 7.90 4.96
N ILE A 21 4.19 7.95 3.63
CA ILE A 21 5.23 7.21 2.92
C ILE A 21 6.60 7.79 3.24
N GLU A 22 6.70 9.12 3.31
CA GLU A 22 7.94 9.79 3.71
C GLU A 22 8.39 9.36 5.11
N LYS A 23 7.46 9.27 6.05
CA LYS A 23 7.75 8.80 7.42
C LYS A 23 8.22 7.37 7.43
N LEU A 24 7.62 6.51 6.61
CA LEU A 24 8.07 5.12 6.46
C LEU A 24 9.50 5.06 5.92
N ALA A 25 9.80 5.86 4.91
CA ALA A 25 11.14 5.92 4.34
C ALA A 25 12.18 6.37 5.38
N GLU A 26 11.86 7.43 6.14
CA GLU A 26 12.73 7.93 7.20
C GLU A 26 12.99 6.85 8.27
N PHE A 27 11.93 6.18 8.71
CA PHE A 27 12.03 5.09 9.67
C PHE A 27 12.96 3.98 9.17
N MET A 28 12.79 3.57 7.92
CA MET A 28 13.60 2.49 7.34
C MET A 28 15.06 2.89 7.13
N LYS A 29 15.33 4.17 6.88
CA LYS A 29 16.71 4.66 6.78
C LYS A 29 17.42 4.67 8.13
N GLU A 30 16.69 4.94 9.20
CA GLU A 30 17.23 4.91 10.55
C GLU A 30 17.36 3.48 11.08
N HIS A 31 16.50 2.58 10.64
CA HIS A 31 16.46 1.18 11.07
C HIS A 31 16.82 0.26 9.89
N THR A 32 18.12 0.17 9.62
CA THR A 32 18.62 -0.52 8.42
C THR A 32 18.36 -2.03 8.43
N GLU A 33 18.08 -2.60 9.59
CA GLU A 33 17.71 -4.02 9.74
C GLU A 33 16.26 -4.32 9.40
N CYS A 34 15.41 -3.29 9.28
CA CYS A 34 13.99 -3.49 9.01
C CYS A 34 13.72 -3.72 7.54
N ASN A 35 12.73 -4.55 7.27
CA ASN A 35 12.14 -4.73 5.95
C ASN A 35 10.68 -4.28 6.01
N ILE A 36 10.07 -4.01 4.85
CA ILE A 36 8.69 -3.58 4.78
C ILE A 36 7.87 -4.54 3.92
N THR A 37 6.67 -4.87 4.38
CA THR A 37 5.68 -5.59 3.59
C THR A 37 4.52 -4.64 3.32
N ILE A 38 4.18 -4.50 2.04
CA ILE A 38 3.10 -3.64 1.57
C ILE A 38 2.01 -4.55 1.01
N SER A 39 0.85 -4.56 1.65
CA SER A 39 -0.28 -5.40 1.23
C SER A 39 -1.38 -4.52 0.68
N GLY A 40 -1.74 -4.73 -0.59
CA GLY A 40 -2.77 -3.96 -1.28
C GLY A 40 -4.14 -4.62 -1.18
N TYR A 41 -5.18 -3.79 -1.10
CA TYR A 41 -6.57 -4.20 -0.97
C TYR A 41 -7.48 -3.36 -1.84
N ALA A 42 -8.64 -3.92 -2.19
CA ALA A 42 -9.70 -3.20 -2.89
C ALA A 42 -11.02 -3.50 -2.20
N ASP A 43 -11.94 -2.51 -2.18
CA ASP A 43 -13.22 -2.74 -1.56
C ASP A 43 -14.09 -3.66 -2.41
N LYS A 44 -14.80 -4.56 -1.74
CA LYS A 44 -15.60 -5.61 -2.36
C LYS A 44 -16.85 -5.08 -3.05
N GLN A 45 -17.31 -3.89 -2.69
CA GLN A 45 -18.58 -3.33 -3.15
C GLN A 45 -18.47 -2.64 -4.50
N THR A 46 -17.25 -2.47 -5.02
CA THR A 46 -17.02 -1.84 -6.32
C THR A 46 -16.20 -2.75 -7.22
N GLY A 47 -16.41 -2.62 -8.55
CA GLY A 47 -15.70 -3.42 -9.53
C GLY A 47 -16.10 -4.88 -9.51
N ASN A 48 -15.18 -5.73 -9.90
CA ASN A 48 -15.33 -7.19 -9.84
C ASN A 48 -14.00 -7.80 -9.37
N ALA A 49 -13.99 -9.13 -9.17
CA ALA A 49 -12.83 -9.82 -8.60
C ALA A 49 -11.55 -9.59 -9.40
N ASP A 50 -11.62 -9.66 -10.73
CA ASP A 50 -10.44 -9.49 -11.58
C ASP A 50 -9.91 -8.05 -11.56
N ILE A 51 -10.82 -7.09 -11.66
CA ILE A 51 -10.47 -5.66 -11.58
C ILE A 51 -9.85 -5.35 -10.21
N ASN A 52 -10.47 -5.86 -9.16
CA ASN A 52 -10.01 -5.60 -7.80
C ASN A 52 -8.66 -6.25 -7.49
N MET A 53 -8.41 -7.42 -8.08
CA MET A 53 -7.09 -8.05 -7.94
C MET A 53 -6.00 -7.16 -8.55
N ARG A 54 -6.22 -6.69 -9.78
CA ARG A 54 -5.26 -5.79 -10.45
C ARG A 54 -5.10 -4.46 -9.73
N LEU A 55 -6.22 -3.91 -9.24
CA LEU A 55 -6.21 -2.62 -8.53
C LEU A 55 -5.43 -2.72 -7.22
N SER A 56 -5.64 -3.79 -6.45
CA SER A 56 -4.92 -4.01 -5.20
C SER A 56 -3.42 -4.16 -5.44
N LYS A 57 -3.04 -4.85 -6.51
CA LYS A 57 -1.64 -5.00 -6.89
C LYS A 57 -1.01 -3.64 -7.22
N LYS A 58 -1.67 -2.83 -8.03
CA LYS A 58 -1.17 -1.50 -8.40
C LYS A 58 -1.06 -0.58 -7.19
N ARG A 59 -2.00 -0.66 -6.27
CA ARG A 59 -1.95 0.12 -5.04
C ARG A 59 -0.71 -0.20 -4.22
N ALA A 60 -0.40 -1.48 -4.07
CA ALA A 60 0.79 -1.89 -3.34
C ALA A 60 2.07 -1.52 -4.11
N GLU A 61 2.09 -1.76 -5.42
CA GLU A 61 3.25 -1.47 -6.26
C GLU A 61 3.58 0.02 -6.30
N ASN A 62 2.56 0.89 -6.32
CA ASN A 62 2.79 2.32 -6.36
C ASN A 62 3.41 2.84 -5.06
N VAL A 63 3.03 2.27 -3.92
CA VAL A 63 3.67 2.60 -2.64
C VAL A 63 5.12 2.12 -2.66
N ALA A 64 5.37 0.91 -3.14
CA ALA A 64 6.72 0.36 -3.26
C ALA A 64 7.61 1.23 -4.15
N THR A 65 7.08 1.67 -5.30
CA THR A 65 7.80 2.55 -6.22
C THR A 65 8.18 3.87 -5.55
N GLN A 66 7.25 4.45 -4.80
CA GLN A 66 7.50 5.69 -4.08
C GLN A 66 8.63 5.54 -3.06
N LEU A 67 8.64 4.43 -2.32
CA LEU A 67 9.71 4.13 -1.36
C LEU A 67 11.06 3.96 -2.04
N LYS A 68 11.08 3.30 -3.19
CA LYS A 68 12.32 3.14 -3.98
C LYS A 68 12.86 4.48 -4.45
N GLU A 69 11.98 5.36 -4.91
CA GLU A 69 12.35 6.72 -5.33
C GLU A 69 12.90 7.53 -4.16
N MET A 70 12.48 7.23 -2.95
CA MET A 70 13.00 7.85 -1.73
C MET A 70 14.28 7.19 -1.21
N GLY A 71 14.83 6.23 -1.95
CA GLY A 71 16.13 5.63 -1.64
C GLY A 71 16.09 4.32 -0.87
N ILE A 72 14.92 3.70 -0.72
CA ILE A 72 14.82 2.40 -0.05
C ILE A 72 15.14 1.29 -1.05
N ASP A 73 16.09 0.42 -0.71
CA ASP A 73 16.51 -0.69 -1.55
C ASP A 73 15.35 -1.65 -1.80
N SER A 74 15.18 -2.06 -3.06
CA SER A 74 14.10 -2.96 -3.46
C SER A 74 14.14 -4.31 -2.72
N GLN A 75 15.33 -4.75 -2.29
CA GLN A 75 15.47 -6.01 -1.54
C GLN A 75 14.82 -5.96 -0.16
N ARG A 76 14.56 -4.76 0.36
CA ARG A 76 13.91 -4.56 1.65
C ARG A 76 12.39 -4.45 1.55
N ILE A 77 11.84 -4.50 0.33
CA ILE A 77 10.42 -4.25 0.06
C ILE A 77 9.77 -5.50 -0.49
N THR A 78 8.73 -5.98 0.19
CA THR A 78 7.90 -7.09 -0.27
C THR A 78 6.51 -6.55 -0.57
N VAL A 79 5.98 -6.90 -1.74
CA VAL A 79 4.64 -6.51 -2.17
C VAL A 79 3.72 -7.72 -2.16
N ASP A 80 2.55 -7.56 -1.54
CA ASP A 80 1.49 -8.55 -1.54
C ASP A 80 0.17 -7.85 -1.91
N TYR A 81 -0.81 -8.61 -2.40
CA TYR A 81 -2.09 -8.04 -2.77
C TYR A 81 -3.18 -9.10 -2.67
N LYS A 82 -4.34 -8.70 -2.19
CA LYS A 82 -5.44 -9.60 -1.86
C LYS A 82 -6.69 -9.38 -2.72
N GLY A 83 -6.67 -8.37 -3.61
CA GLY A 83 -7.88 -8.01 -4.34
C GLY A 83 -8.97 -7.61 -3.36
N ASP A 84 -10.15 -8.19 -3.53
CA ASP A 84 -11.28 -7.98 -2.63
C ASP A 84 -11.56 -9.20 -1.73
N THR A 85 -10.64 -10.18 -1.72
CA THR A 85 -10.83 -11.44 -0.97
C THR A 85 -10.76 -11.26 0.54
N VAL A 86 -10.08 -10.21 0.99
CA VAL A 86 -9.99 -9.83 2.39
C VAL A 86 -10.41 -8.38 2.54
N GLN A 87 -11.28 -8.12 3.49
CA GLN A 87 -11.71 -6.75 3.82
C GLN A 87 -11.17 -6.43 5.21
N PRO A 88 -9.98 -5.77 5.31
CA PRO A 88 -9.34 -5.58 6.61
C PRO A 88 -10.09 -4.64 7.55
N PHE A 89 -10.98 -3.82 7.01
CA PHE A 89 -11.72 -2.83 7.78
C PHE A 89 -13.22 -2.98 7.55
N SER A 90 -14.01 -2.28 8.34
CA SER A 90 -15.48 -2.37 8.29
C SER A 90 -16.13 -1.49 7.22
N THR A 91 -15.45 -0.45 6.77
CA THR A 91 -15.98 0.44 5.72
C THR A 91 -15.28 0.21 4.40
N ARG A 92 -16.01 0.43 3.30
CA ARG A 92 -15.43 0.28 1.97
C ARG A 92 -14.33 1.30 1.70
N GLU A 93 -14.48 2.51 2.23
CA GLU A 93 -13.47 3.57 2.08
C GLU A 93 -12.14 3.15 2.68
N GLU A 94 -12.18 2.53 3.85
CA GLU A 94 -10.98 2.04 4.53
C GLU A 94 -10.38 0.79 3.87
N ASN A 95 -11.17 0.06 3.08
CA ASN A 95 -10.69 -1.12 2.36
C ASN A 95 -9.98 -0.77 1.04
N ARG A 96 -9.99 0.49 0.64
CA ARG A 96 -9.18 1.00 -0.46
C ARG A 96 -7.82 1.41 0.09
N VAL A 97 -6.98 0.42 0.35
CA VAL A 97 -5.81 0.65 1.21
C VAL A 97 -4.62 -0.20 0.80
N SER A 98 -3.42 0.32 1.04
CA SER A 98 -2.20 -0.46 1.14
C SER A 98 -1.74 -0.39 2.59
N ILE A 99 -1.66 -1.54 3.24
CA ILE A 99 -1.21 -1.65 4.63
C ILE A 99 0.28 -1.92 4.61
N CYS A 100 1.04 -1.05 5.25
CA CYS A 100 2.50 -1.09 5.26
C CYS A 100 2.99 -1.44 6.66
N ILE A 101 3.73 -2.54 6.77
CA ILE A 101 4.28 -2.99 8.04
C ILE A 101 5.80 -3.09 7.90
N ALA A 102 6.50 -2.24 8.64
CA ALA A 102 7.97 -2.26 8.71
C ALA A 102 8.40 -2.96 10.00
N GLU A 103 9.25 -3.98 9.84
CA GLU A 103 9.76 -4.74 10.99
C GLU A 103 11.08 -5.47 10.74
#